data_380738cf74f99b1286beaa05d9be1c91
#
_entry.id   380738cf74f99b1286beaa05d9be1c91
#
_cell.length_a   1.000
_cell.length_b   1.000
_cell.length_c   1.000
_cell.angle_alpha   90.00
_cell.angle_beta   90.00
_cell.angle_gamma   90.00
#
_symmetry.space_group_name_H-M   'P 1'
#
loop_
_entity.id
_entity.type
_entity.pdbx_description
1 polymer ?
#
loop_
_entity_poly.entity_id
_entity_poly.type
_entity_poly.pdbx_seq_one_letter_code
_entity_poly.pdbx_strand_id
1 'polypeptide(L)'
;METNNTTTSNGVQNSHTKDNAAKIVFGDPVLCAQFLKGYTDIPLFKEIKPEDIENVSSHFLPLFQESRDSDTVNKIRIGDFEIYLIALIEHQSENDFDMSFRILRYIVFIWTDYAAQQEKLHKGITKSKAFLYPPILPIVYYEGTSTWSAPLNFKDRVFLSDVFGDYIPSFNYLVVPLSKYSKQDLIEKNDELSLIFLINQLQSSSEFHDLKDIPKEYTEHLTDNTPDYLLKIIGKVIAVLLHKLNVPDEEVYDITDQITRRQFSMMFDNFQAYDVQETRRVSREEGRIEGERVGRIEGERA
;
A
#
# COMPACT_ATOMS: atom_id res chain seq x y z
N MET A 1 26.99 -16.89 30.50
CA MET A 1 26.49 -17.37 29.20
C MET A 1 25.48 -16.36 28.74
N GLU A 2 25.96 -15.35 28.03
CA GLU A 2 25.12 -14.32 27.40
C GLU A 2 24.85 -14.76 25.98
N THR A 3 23.58 -15.02 25.66
CA THR A 3 23.15 -15.26 24.30
C THR A 3 22.62 -13.95 23.71
N ASN A 4 23.38 -13.41 22.78
CA ASN A 4 23.02 -12.25 21.95
C ASN A 4 21.75 -12.52 21.15
N ASN A 5 20.68 -11.80 21.46
CA ASN A 5 19.50 -11.64 20.60
C ASN A 5 19.62 -10.30 19.84
N THR A 6 20.16 -10.36 18.62
CA THR A 6 20.28 -9.19 17.72
C THR A 6 19.63 -9.45 16.35
N THR A 7 18.38 -9.92 16.32
CA THR A 7 17.69 -10.13 15.02
C THR A 7 16.22 -9.66 14.95
N THR A 8 15.72 -8.93 15.93
CA THR A 8 14.29 -8.54 15.98
C THR A 8 14.00 -7.05 15.73
N SER A 9 14.99 -6.17 15.65
CA SER A 9 14.74 -4.72 15.49
C SER A 9 14.46 -4.26 14.06
N ASN A 10 15.08 -4.87 13.05
CA ASN A 10 14.93 -4.44 11.66
C ASN A 10 13.58 -4.82 11.03
N GLY A 11 12.98 -5.94 11.43
CA GLY A 11 11.68 -6.38 10.90
C GLY A 11 10.51 -5.52 11.36
N VAL A 12 10.52 -5.09 12.64
CA VAL A 12 9.45 -4.27 13.23
C VAL A 12 9.50 -2.83 12.72
N GLN A 13 10.69 -2.26 12.54
CA GLN A 13 10.86 -0.91 11.98
C GLN A 13 10.42 -0.83 10.51
N ASN A 14 10.68 -1.86 9.70
CA ASN A 14 10.27 -1.92 8.31
C ASN A 14 8.74 -2.06 8.12
N SER A 15 8.02 -2.74 9.03
CA SER A 15 6.56 -2.87 8.93
C SER A 15 5.87 -1.53 9.20
N HIS A 16 6.24 -0.79 10.25
CA HIS A 16 5.68 0.53 10.56
C HIS A 16 5.92 1.56 9.45
N THR A 17 7.03 1.46 8.74
CA THR A 17 7.36 2.38 7.65
C THR A 17 6.48 2.13 6.42
N LYS A 18 6.25 0.86 6.06
CA LYS A 18 5.34 0.47 4.97
C LYS A 18 3.89 0.85 5.27
N ASP A 19 3.43 0.61 6.49
CA ASP A 19 2.09 0.95 6.95
C ASP A 19 1.77 2.44 6.71
N ASN A 20 2.76 3.31 6.88
CA ASN A 20 2.59 4.74 6.66
C ASN A 20 2.40 5.11 5.18
N ALA A 21 3.14 4.50 4.24
CA ALA A 21 3.03 4.82 2.81
C ALA A 21 1.63 4.48 2.27
N ALA A 22 1.17 3.28 2.54
CA ALA A 22 -0.13 2.82 2.08
C ALA A 22 -1.30 3.58 2.74
N LYS A 23 -1.19 3.93 4.02
CA LYS A 23 -2.15 4.80 4.72
C LYS A 23 -2.26 6.17 4.05
N ILE A 24 -1.14 6.74 3.61
CA ILE A 24 -1.13 8.02 2.90
C ILE A 24 -1.83 7.86 1.55
N VAL A 25 -1.53 6.79 0.79
CA VAL A 25 -2.13 6.52 -0.52
C VAL A 25 -3.66 6.39 -0.41
N PHE A 26 -4.15 5.52 0.47
CA PHE A 26 -5.60 5.32 0.62
C PHE A 26 -6.29 6.42 1.42
N GLY A 27 -5.52 7.24 2.13
CA GLY A 27 -6.02 8.42 2.86
C GLY A 27 -6.21 9.65 1.98
N ASP A 28 -5.53 9.72 0.83
CA ASP A 28 -5.67 10.84 -0.12
C ASP A 28 -6.77 10.54 -1.16
N PRO A 29 -7.74 11.45 -1.36
CA PRO A 29 -8.85 11.22 -2.28
C PRO A 29 -8.43 11.04 -3.74
N VAL A 30 -7.37 11.73 -4.22
CA VAL A 30 -6.88 11.61 -5.60
C VAL A 30 -6.25 10.24 -5.82
N LEU A 31 -5.32 9.83 -4.96
CA LEU A 31 -4.66 8.54 -5.05
C LEU A 31 -5.66 7.38 -4.86
N CYS A 32 -6.63 7.54 -3.95
CA CYS A 32 -7.69 6.57 -3.76
C CYS A 32 -8.59 6.46 -5.01
N ALA A 33 -8.94 7.58 -5.65
CA ALA A 33 -9.70 7.57 -6.91
C ALA A 33 -8.94 6.88 -8.04
N GLN A 34 -7.65 7.15 -8.19
CA GLN A 34 -6.77 6.49 -9.16
C GLN A 34 -6.71 4.98 -8.91
N PHE A 35 -6.58 4.57 -7.63
CA PHE A 35 -6.61 3.17 -7.26
C PHE A 35 -7.94 2.50 -7.66
N LEU A 36 -9.06 3.10 -7.33
CA LEU A 36 -10.38 2.55 -7.65
C LEU A 36 -10.61 2.43 -9.15
N LYS A 37 -10.21 3.44 -9.94
CA LYS A 37 -10.30 3.43 -11.42
C LYS A 37 -9.38 2.43 -12.09
N GLY A 38 -8.13 2.42 -11.66
CA GLY A 38 -7.06 1.75 -12.37
C GLY A 38 -6.77 0.32 -11.92
N TYR A 39 -7.13 -0.03 -10.67
CA TYR A 39 -6.68 -1.27 -10.04
C TYR A 39 -7.84 -2.14 -9.53
N THR A 40 -9.09 -1.67 -9.66
CA THR A 40 -10.28 -2.49 -9.44
C THR A 40 -11.05 -2.64 -10.76
N ASP A 41 -11.52 -3.84 -11.06
CA ASP A 41 -12.33 -4.08 -12.26
C ASP A 41 -13.82 -3.79 -12.01
N ILE A 42 -14.13 -2.79 -11.17
CA ILE A 42 -15.51 -2.41 -10.82
C ILE A 42 -15.99 -1.29 -11.71
N PRO A 43 -16.95 -1.53 -12.63
CA PRO A 43 -17.38 -0.51 -13.61
C PRO A 43 -17.88 0.78 -12.95
N LEU A 44 -18.48 0.70 -11.78
CA LEU A 44 -19.01 1.82 -11.02
C LEU A 44 -17.94 2.88 -10.69
N PHE A 45 -16.68 2.47 -10.55
CA PHE A 45 -15.59 3.37 -10.17
C PHE A 45 -14.86 4.00 -11.35
N LYS A 46 -15.19 3.67 -12.59
CA LYS A 46 -14.52 4.26 -13.75
C LYS A 46 -14.63 5.78 -13.81
N GLU A 47 -15.76 6.31 -13.38
CA GLU A 47 -16.06 7.75 -13.40
C GLU A 47 -15.95 8.42 -12.02
N ILE A 48 -15.44 7.70 -11.00
CA ILE A 48 -15.28 8.25 -9.65
C ILE A 48 -14.31 9.44 -9.65
N LYS A 49 -14.60 10.45 -8.87
CA LYS A 49 -13.76 11.64 -8.74
C LYS A 49 -13.26 11.79 -7.31
N PRO A 50 -12.15 12.50 -7.10
CA PRO A 50 -11.63 12.73 -5.75
C PRO A 50 -12.63 13.35 -4.78
N GLU A 51 -13.48 14.27 -5.28
CA GLU A 51 -14.52 14.91 -4.49
C GLU A 51 -15.64 13.97 -4.02
N ASP A 52 -15.75 12.79 -4.61
CA ASP A 52 -16.71 11.76 -4.19
C ASP A 52 -16.19 10.94 -2.99
N ILE A 53 -14.93 11.11 -2.60
CA ILE A 53 -14.24 10.29 -1.59
C ILE A 53 -13.95 11.12 -0.34
N GLU A 54 -14.42 10.62 0.80
CA GLU A 54 -14.20 11.20 2.12
C GLU A 54 -13.47 10.16 3.02
N ASN A 55 -12.27 10.49 3.50
CA ASN A 55 -11.60 9.64 4.47
C ASN A 55 -12.24 9.77 5.86
N VAL A 56 -12.81 8.70 6.34
CA VAL A 56 -13.50 8.61 7.66
C VAL A 56 -12.77 7.71 8.65
N SER A 57 -11.52 7.36 8.36
CA SER A 57 -10.70 6.46 9.18
C SER A 57 -10.58 6.91 10.63
N SER A 58 -10.43 8.21 10.88
CA SER A 58 -10.33 8.77 12.23
C SER A 58 -11.57 8.53 13.10
N HIS A 59 -12.73 8.34 12.48
CA HIS A 59 -13.98 8.03 13.17
C HIS A 59 -14.06 6.55 13.57
N PHE A 60 -13.60 5.65 12.69
CA PHE A 60 -13.80 4.21 12.88
C PHE A 60 -12.60 3.52 13.56
N LEU A 61 -11.38 3.81 13.13
CA LEU A 61 -10.20 3.05 13.58
C LEU A 61 -9.91 3.11 15.10
N PRO A 62 -10.09 4.25 15.80
CA PRO A 62 -9.83 4.31 17.24
C PRO A 62 -10.70 3.38 18.07
N LEU A 63 -11.79 2.90 17.51
CA LEU A 63 -12.74 2.01 18.17
C LEU A 63 -12.37 0.52 18.00
N PHE A 64 -11.37 0.23 17.15
CA PHE A 64 -10.79 -1.09 16.99
C PHE A 64 -9.46 -1.18 17.74
N GLN A 65 -9.44 -1.88 18.85
CA GLN A 65 -8.20 -2.11 19.62
C GLN A 65 -7.14 -2.91 18.86
N GLU A 66 -7.52 -3.60 17.79
CA GLU A 66 -6.68 -4.45 16.96
C GLU A 66 -6.51 -3.91 15.53
N SER A 67 -6.92 -2.64 15.27
CA SER A 67 -6.68 -2.02 13.96
C SER A 67 -5.18 -1.88 13.72
N ARG A 68 -4.74 -2.20 12.50
CA ARG A 68 -3.38 -1.84 12.08
C ARG A 68 -3.35 -0.37 11.68
N ASP A 69 -2.24 0.29 11.90
CA ASP A 69 -2.08 1.72 11.58
C ASP A 69 -2.29 2.03 10.08
N SER A 70 -2.12 1.04 9.22
CA SER A 70 -2.27 1.14 7.77
C SER A 70 -3.72 1.01 7.27
N ASP A 71 -4.63 0.46 8.07
CA ASP A 71 -6.02 0.26 7.63
C ASP A 71 -6.72 1.62 7.43
N THR A 72 -7.51 1.73 6.36
CA THR A 72 -8.28 2.95 6.07
C THR A 72 -9.74 2.65 5.79
N VAL A 73 -10.59 3.61 6.13
CA VAL A 73 -12.02 3.58 5.82
C VAL A 73 -12.37 4.86 5.07
N ASN A 74 -12.87 4.71 3.86
CA ASN A 74 -13.35 5.83 3.05
C ASN A 74 -14.84 5.70 2.81
N LYS A 75 -15.54 6.83 2.82
CA LYS A 75 -16.92 6.94 2.38
C LYS A 75 -16.93 7.50 0.97
N ILE A 76 -17.63 6.82 0.08
CA ILE A 76 -17.72 7.16 -1.34
C ILE A 76 -19.16 7.53 -1.64
N ARG A 77 -19.37 8.69 -2.28
CA ARG A 77 -20.68 9.14 -2.75
C ARG A 77 -20.77 8.97 -4.25
N ILE A 78 -21.79 8.24 -4.71
CA ILE A 78 -22.06 8.05 -6.14
C ILE A 78 -23.54 8.41 -6.38
N GLY A 79 -23.79 9.61 -6.90
CA GLY A 79 -25.13 10.16 -6.96
C GLY A 79 -25.72 10.30 -5.55
N ASP A 80 -26.88 9.69 -5.33
CA ASP A 80 -27.59 9.70 -4.03
C ASP A 80 -27.18 8.54 -3.11
N PHE A 81 -26.19 7.73 -3.49
CA PHE A 81 -25.78 6.54 -2.74
C PHE A 81 -24.47 6.77 -2.01
N GLU A 82 -24.36 6.19 -0.81
CA GLU A 82 -23.12 6.10 -0.05
C GLU A 82 -22.62 4.66 -0.02
N ILE A 83 -21.32 4.48 -0.27
CA ILE A 83 -20.62 3.21 -0.19
C ILE A 83 -19.46 3.37 0.79
N TYR A 84 -19.22 2.40 1.65
CA TYR A 84 -18.02 2.39 2.47
C TYR A 84 -16.97 1.49 1.85
N LEU A 85 -15.77 2.04 1.66
CA LEU A 85 -14.58 1.33 1.24
C LEU A 85 -13.73 1.04 2.46
N ILE A 86 -13.44 -0.22 2.72
CA ILE A 86 -12.44 -0.64 3.70
C ILE A 86 -11.20 -1.06 2.91
N ALA A 87 -10.11 -0.32 3.02
CA ALA A 87 -8.83 -0.70 2.45
C ALA A 87 -7.92 -1.21 3.58
N LEU A 88 -7.64 -2.50 3.55
CA LEU A 88 -6.71 -3.18 4.43
C LEU A 88 -5.41 -3.44 3.68
N ILE A 89 -4.29 -3.24 4.37
CA ILE A 89 -2.98 -3.38 3.75
C ILE A 89 -2.25 -4.55 4.37
N GLU A 90 -1.79 -5.46 3.52
CA GLU A 90 -1.03 -6.61 3.93
C GLU A 90 0.35 -6.62 3.27
N HIS A 91 1.39 -6.42 4.09
CA HIS A 91 2.80 -6.32 3.64
C HIS A 91 3.57 -7.62 3.76
N GLN A 92 3.03 -8.61 4.46
CA GLN A 92 3.76 -9.84 4.76
C GLN A 92 3.76 -10.78 3.56
N SER A 93 4.83 -11.53 3.42
CA SER A 93 4.92 -12.62 2.45
C SER A 93 4.02 -13.80 2.82
N GLU A 94 3.54 -13.85 4.05
CA GLU A 94 2.60 -14.84 4.53
C GLU A 94 1.18 -14.29 4.52
N ASN A 95 0.25 -15.13 4.06
CA ASN A 95 -1.17 -14.77 3.98
C ASN A 95 -1.79 -14.69 5.37
N ASP A 96 -2.52 -13.61 5.65
CA ASP A 96 -3.36 -13.51 6.85
C ASP A 96 -4.66 -14.31 6.66
N PHE A 97 -4.69 -15.53 7.18
CA PHE A 97 -5.88 -16.39 7.11
C PHE A 97 -7.04 -15.86 7.95
N ASP A 98 -6.83 -14.91 8.86
CA ASP A 98 -7.89 -14.27 9.65
C ASP A 98 -8.47 -13.02 8.97
N MET A 99 -7.97 -12.67 7.79
CA MET A 99 -8.35 -11.47 7.03
C MET A 99 -9.89 -11.32 6.90
N SER A 100 -10.59 -12.38 6.51
CA SER A 100 -12.04 -12.32 6.33
C SER A 100 -12.80 -12.05 7.64
N PHE A 101 -12.32 -12.56 8.79
CA PHE A 101 -12.91 -12.28 10.09
C PHE A 101 -12.60 -10.83 10.54
N ARG A 102 -11.39 -10.36 10.30
CA ARG A 102 -11.01 -8.96 10.55
C ARG A 102 -11.93 -8.01 9.76
N ILE A 103 -12.17 -8.29 8.48
CA ILE A 103 -13.11 -7.56 7.63
C ILE A 103 -14.55 -7.60 8.19
N LEU A 104 -15.04 -8.78 8.62
CA LEU A 104 -16.37 -8.91 9.20
C LEU A 104 -16.57 -7.97 10.39
N ARG A 105 -15.56 -7.84 11.24
CA ARG A 105 -15.59 -6.92 12.40
C ARG A 105 -15.76 -5.47 11.96
N TYR A 106 -15.02 -5.03 10.92
CA TYR A 106 -15.19 -3.69 10.33
C TYR A 106 -16.59 -3.49 9.77
N ILE A 107 -17.11 -4.46 9.01
CA ILE A 107 -18.45 -4.40 8.42
C ILE A 107 -19.52 -4.21 9.50
N VAL A 108 -19.52 -5.06 10.52
CA VAL A 108 -20.48 -5.00 11.62
C VAL A 108 -20.40 -3.64 12.34
N PHE A 109 -19.20 -3.15 12.55
CA PHE A 109 -19.00 -1.89 13.23
C PHE A 109 -19.51 -0.69 12.41
N ILE A 110 -19.16 -0.60 11.13
CA ILE A 110 -19.63 0.48 10.24
C ILE A 110 -21.16 0.48 10.17
N TRP A 111 -21.78 -0.67 10.01
CA TRP A 111 -23.24 -0.76 10.00
C TRP A 111 -23.89 -0.39 11.34
N THR A 112 -23.26 -0.76 12.46
CA THR A 112 -23.74 -0.39 13.78
C THR A 112 -23.71 1.13 13.98
N ASP A 113 -22.61 1.76 13.60
CA ASP A 113 -22.48 3.22 13.67
C ASP A 113 -23.44 3.94 12.72
N TYR A 114 -23.55 3.48 11.47
CA TYR A 114 -24.50 3.99 10.49
C TYR A 114 -25.93 3.93 11.02
N ALA A 115 -26.36 2.80 11.54
CA ALA A 115 -27.70 2.64 12.12
C ALA A 115 -27.91 3.61 13.29
N ALA A 116 -26.93 3.80 14.17
CA ALA A 116 -27.00 4.73 15.28
C ALA A 116 -27.10 6.20 14.82
N GLN A 117 -26.39 6.57 13.75
CA GLN A 117 -26.49 7.90 13.16
C GLN A 117 -27.88 8.14 12.54
N GLN A 118 -28.38 7.16 11.76
CA GLN A 118 -29.72 7.27 11.14
C GLN A 118 -30.83 7.34 12.18
N GLU A 119 -30.71 6.58 13.28
CA GLU A 119 -31.68 6.62 14.39
C GLU A 119 -31.69 7.96 15.13
N LYS A 120 -30.54 8.65 15.21
CA LYS A 120 -30.45 10.02 15.77
C LYS A 120 -31.16 11.05 14.86
N LEU A 121 -31.04 10.89 13.54
CA LEU A 121 -31.67 11.78 12.55
C LEU A 121 -33.18 11.54 12.45
N HIS A 122 -33.58 10.27 12.46
CA HIS A 122 -34.96 9.83 12.24
C HIS A 122 -35.29 8.71 13.23
N LYS A 123 -35.84 9.06 14.37
CA LYS A 123 -36.18 8.11 15.44
C LYS A 123 -37.07 6.98 14.93
N GLY A 124 -36.67 5.74 15.15
CA GLY A 124 -37.38 4.54 14.73
C GLY A 124 -37.12 4.10 13.28
N ILE A 125 -36.25 4.79 12.54
CA ILE A 125 -35.98 4.49 11.12
C ILE A 125 -35.44 3.07 10.93
N THR A 126 -34.61 2.56 11.84
CA THR A 126 -33.99 1.25 11.76
C THR A 126 -35.01 0.10 11.82
N LYS A 127 -36.24 0.37 12.32
CA LYS A 127 -37.35 -0.58 12.35
C LYS A 127 -38.23 -0.48 11.09
N SER A 128 -37.98 0.48 10.21
CA SER A 128 -38.71 0.65 8.97
C SER A 128 -38.31 -0.40 7.94
N LYS A 129 -39.26 -0.93 7.20
CA LYS A 129 -39.02 -1.84 6.07
C LYS A 129 -38.19 -1.19 4.97
N ALA A 130 -38.20 0.13 4.86
CA ALA A 130 -37.46 0.90 3.86
C ALA A 130 -36.00 1.16 4.28
N PHE A 131 -35.61 0.89 5.54
CA PHE A 131 -34.25 1.09 5.98
C PHE A 131 -33.32 0.04 5.38
N LEU A 132 -32.25 0.48 4.74
CA LEU A 132 -31.21 -0.36 4.17
C LEU A 132 -29.84 0.13 4.67
N TYR A 133 -28.98 -0.81 4.93
CA TYR A 133 -27.57 -0.52 5.22
C TYR A 133 -26.83 -0.17 3.93
N PRO A 134 -25.81 0.72 4.00
CA PRO A 134 -24.97 1.02 2.86
C PRO A 134 -24.14 -0.19 2.47
N PRO A 135 -23.85 -0.38 1.18
CA PRO A 135 -22.89 -1.40 0.76
C PRO A 135 -21.49 -1.09 1.29
N ILE A 136 -20.75 -2.16 1.59
CA ILE A 136 -19.35 -2.07 2.01
C ILE A 136 -18.51 -2.87 1.04
N LEU A 137 -17.46 -2.26 0.50
CA LEU A 137 -16.49 -2.92 -0.36
C LEU A 137 -15.18 -3.10 0.42
N PRO A 138 -14.86 -4.32 0.84
CA PRO A 138 -13.56 -4.59 1.44
C PRO A 138 -12.53 -4.86 0.35
N ILE A 139 -11.39 -4.19 0.42
CA ILE A 139 -10.23 -4.40 -0.44
C ILE A 139 -9.01 -4.71 0.41
N VAL A 140 -8.26 -5.72 0.03
CA VAL A 140 -6.94 -6.02 0.56
C VAL A 140 -5.90 -5.65 -0.49
N TYR A 141 -5.11 -4.62 -0.23
CA TYR A 141 -3.94 -4.28 -1.01
C TYR A 141 -2.77 -5.14 -0.53
N TYR A 142 -2.29 -6.02 -1.41
CA TYR A 142 -1.29 -7.02 -1.05
C TYR A 142 0.06 -6.73 -1.70
N GLU A 143 1.06 -6.45 -0.90
CA GLU A 143 2.44 -6.17 -1.33
C GLU A 143 3.37 -7.39 -1.29
N GLY A 144 2.87 -8.53 -0.82
CA GLY A 144 3.66 -9.76 -0.78
C GLY A 144 4.00 -10.30 -2.17
N THR A 145 5.13 -10.98 -2.27
CA THR A 145 5.59 -11.61 -3.51
C THR A 145 4.96 -12.99 -3.74
N SER A 146 4.44 -13.62 -2.70
CA SER A 146 3.74 -14.92 -2.79
C SER A 146 2.30 -14.74 -3.31
N THR A 147 1.75 -15.80 -3.89
CA THR A 147 0.34 -15.79 -4.28
C THR A 147 -0.57 -15.74 -3.06
N TRP A 148 -1.60 -14.90 -3.09
CA TRP A 148 -2.62 -14.87 -2.06
C TRP A 148 -3.37 -16.19 -2.01
N SER A 149 -3.43 -16.83 -0.85
CA SER A 149 -4.05 -18.14 -0.64
C SER A 149 -5.10 -18.19 0.48
N ALA A 150 -5.26 -17.08 1.23
CA ALA A 150 -6.34 -17.02 2.21
C ALA A 150 -7.73 -17.01 1.52
N PRO A 151 -8.74 -17.67 2.10
CA PRO A 151 -10.06 -17.72 1.51
C PRO A 151 -10.67 -16.33 1.29
N LEU A 152 -11.20 -16.09 0.10
CA LEU A 152 -11.78 -14.79 -0.28
C LEU A 152 -13.21 -14.61 0.26
N ASN A 153 -13.87 -15.68 0.66
CA ASN A 153 -15.18 -15.63 1.29
C ASN A 153 -15.09 -15.97 2.77
N PHE A 154 -15.77 -15.21 3.63
CA PHE A 154 -15.79 -15.48 5.07
C PHE A 154 -16.37 -16.83 5.40
N LYS A 155 -17.40 -17.27 4.67
CA LYS A 155 -18.06 -18.58 4.88
C LYS A 155 -17.06 -19.75 4.84
N ASP A 156 -16.02 -19.65 4.01
CA ASP A 156 -15.01 -20.71 3.84
C ASP A 156 -14.07 -20.86 5.05
N ARG A 157 -14.16 -19.94 6.01
CA ARG A 157 -13.45 -19.99 7.31
C ARG A 157 -14.28 -20.60 8.43
N VAL A 158 -15.53 -20.96 8.17
CA VAL A 158 -16.44 -21.49 9.19
C VAL A 158 -16.54 -23.01 9.05
N PHE A 159 -16.35 -23.71 10.16
CA PHE A 159 -16.47 -25.16 10.21
C PHE A 159 -17.90 -25.61 9.85
N LEU A 160 -18.05 -26.71 9.09
CA LEU A 160 -19.33 -27.21 8.58
C LEU A 160 -20.10 -26.21 7.71
N SER A 161 -19.41 -25.33 6.99
CA SER A 161 -20.06 -24.35 6.10
C SER A 161 -20.87 -24.98 4.96
N ASP A 162 -20.56 -26.20 4.56
CA ASP A 162 -21.32 -26.97 3.56
C ASP A 162 -22.71 -27.36 4.09
N VAL A 163 -22.84 -27.54 5.41
CA VAL A 163 -24.10 -27.94 6.06
C VAL A 163 -24.90 -26.74 6.54
N PHE A 164 -24.21 -25.78 7.13
CA PHE A 164 -24.81 -24.60 7.78
C PHE A 164 -24.68 -23.31 6.97
N GLY A 165 -24.27 -23.38 5.71
CA GLY A 165 -23.92 -22.23 4.91
C GLY A 165 -25.00 -21.16 4.75
N ASP A 166 -26.27 -21.54 4.81
CA ASP A 166 -27.38 -20.57 4.74
C ASP A 166 -27.56 -19.75 6.04
N TYR A 167 -26.93 -20.18 7.12
CA TYR A 167 -26.97 -19.52 8.43
C TYR A 167 -25.68 -18.77 8.77
N ILE A 168 -24.68 -18.83 7.89
CA ILE A 168 -23.35 -18.20 8.07
C ILE A 168 -23.31 -16.91 7.25
N PRO A 169 -22.83 -15.79 7.81
CA PRO A 169 -22.54 -14.59 7.02
C PRO A 169 -21.63 -14.94 5.83
N SER A 170 -22.04 -14.51 4.65
CA SER A 170 -21.27 -14.72 3.42
C SER A 170 -21.02 -13.38 2.72
N PHE A 171 -19.78 -13.04 2.53
CA PHE A 171 -19.31 -11.90 1.75
C PHE A 171 -17.93 -12.20 1.19
N ASN A 172 -17.62 -11.55 0.09
CA ASN A 172 -16.29 -11.59 -0.52
C ASN A 172 -15.54 -10.30 -0.24
N TYR A 173 -14.21 -10.37 -0.29
CA TYR A 173 -13.35 -9.20 -0.38
C TYR A 173 -12.48 -9.29 -1.63
N LEU A 174 -12.06 -8.14 -2.14
CA LEU A 174 -11.19 -8.02 -3.29
C LEU A 174 -9.73 -8.01 -2.83
N VAL A 175 -8.88 -8.82 -3.44
CA VAL A 175 -7.43 -8.74 -3.26
C VAL A 175 -6.82 -8.09 -4.49
N VAL A 176 -6.03 -7.05 -4.28
CA VAL A 176 -5.26 -6.37 -5.32
C VAL A 176 -3.78 -6.59 -5.03
N PRO A 177 -3.16 -7.63 -5.62
CA PRO A 177 -1.73 -7.87 -5.43
C PRO A 177 -0.92 -6.93 -6.32
N LEU A 178 0.02 -6.18 -5.70
CA LEU A 178 0.91 -5.29 -6.44
C LEU A 178 1.77 -6.04 -7.46
N SER A 179 2.18 -7.27 -7.14
CA SER A 179 2.98 -8.14 -8.01
C SER A 179 2.30 -8.56 -9.31
N LYS A 180 0.96 -8.34 -9.43
CA LYS A 180 0.21 -8.62 -10.67
C LYS A 180 0.56 -7.64 -11.79
N TYR A 181 1.01 -6.44 -11.46
CA TYR A 181 1.25 -5.38 -12.43
C TYR A 181 2.72 -5.37 -12.83
N SER A 182 3.00 -5.51 -14.13
CA SER A 182 4.34 -5.31 -14.67
C SER A 182 4.70 -3.81 -14.65
N LYS A 183 6.00 -3.50 -14.80
CA LYS A 183 6.45 -2.13 -14.98
C LYS A 183 5.71 -1.43 -16.13
N GLN A 184 5.50 -2.13 -17.24
CA GLN A 184 4.80 -1.60 -18.41
C GLN A 184 3.34 -1.30 -18.11
N ASP A 185 2.63 -2.20 -17.39
CA ASP A 185 1.25 -1.96 -16.96
C ASP A 185 1.12 -0.70 -16.11
N LEU A 186 2.08 -0.46 -15.21
CA LEU A 186 2.11 0.72 -14.36
C LEU A 186 2.40 2.00 -15.16
N ILE A 187 3.36 1.96 -16.07
CA ILE A 187 3.66 3.10 -16.96
C ILE A 187 2.43 3.48 -17.81
N GLU A 188 1.68 2.50 -18.32
CA GLU A 188 0.47 2.73 -19.12
C GLU A 188 -0.68 3.35 -18.32
N LYS A 189 -0.71 3.20 -16.98
CA LYS A 189 -1.67 3.92 -16.13
C LYS A 189 -1.44 5.43 -16.17
N ASN A 190 -0.20 5.85 -16.29
CA ASN A 190 0.23 7.24 -16.50
C ASN A 190 -0.37 8.21 -15.47
N ASP A 191 -0.33 7.82 -14.20
CA ASP A 191 -0.83 8.58 -13.06
C ASP A 191 0.18 8.59 -11.89
N GLU A 192 -0.08 9.40 -10.87
CA GLU A 192 0.79 9.56 -9.73
C GLU A 192 0.88 8.29 -8.86
N LEU A 193 -0.22 7.53 -8.80
CA LEU A 193 -0.25 6.29 -8.05
C LEU A 193 0.64 5.22 -8.70
N SER A 194 0.69 5.18 -10.03
CA SER A 194 1.56 4.25 -10.75
C SER A 194 3.04 4.51 -10.49
N LEU A 195 3.45 5.79 -10.32
CA LEU A 195 4.81 6.14 -9.90
C LEU A 195 5.13 5.57 -8.51
N ILE A 196 4.21 5.75 -7.56
CA ILE A 196 4.38 5.20 -6.20
C ILE A 196 4.52 3.68 -6.26
N PHE A 197 3.71 3.01 -7.07
CA PHE A 197 3.75 1.55 -7.20
C PHE A 197 4.99 1.04 -7.91
N LEU A 198 5.50 1.74 -8.91
CA LEU A 198 6.79 1.43 -9.56
C LEU A 198 7.93 1.40 -8.52
N ILE A 199 7.99 2.39 -7.64
CA ILE A 199 9.00 2.45 -6.59
C ILE A 199 8.73 1.42 -5.49
N ASN A 200 7.47 1.18 -5.14
CA ASN A 200 7.11 0.21 -4.10
C ASN A 200 7.38 -1.26 -4.51
N GLN A 201 7.41 -1.56 -5.80
CA GLN A 201 7.78 -2.91 -6.28
C GLN A 201 9.25 -3.24 -6.05
N LEU A 202 10.13 -2.25 -5.94
CA LEU A 202 11.55 -2.47 -5.70
C LEU A 202 11.76 -3.12 -4.32
N GLN A 203 12.57 -4.17 -4.29
CA GLN A 203 12.92 -4.89 -3.07
C GLN A 203 14.27 -4.44 -2.48
N SER A 204 15.12 -3.85 -3.33
CA SER A 204 16.44 -3.34 -2.96
C SER A 204 16.82 -2.16 -3.84
N SER A 205 17.81 -1.36 -3.38
CA SER A 205 18.37 -0.27 -4.18
C SER A 205 19.07 -0.74 -5.46
N SER A 206 19.51 -1.99 -5.50
CA SER A 206 20.11 -2.57 -6.71
C SER A 206 19.13 -2.73 -7.87
N GLU A 207 17.83 -2.71 -7.60
CA GLU A 207 16.77 -2.80 -8.61
C GLU A 207 16.41 -1.44 -9.23
N PHE A 208 17.08 -0.35 -8.84
CA PHE A 208 16.88 0.96 -9.49
C PHE A 208 17.16 0.93 -10.99
N HIS A 209 18.04 0.01 -11.44
CA HIS A 209 18.27 -0.21 -12.88
C HIS A 209 17.01 -0.58 -13.64
N ASP A 210 16.01 -1.16 -12.98
CA ASP A 210 14.72 -1.50 -13.59
C ASP A 210 13.90 -0.25 -13.94
N LEU A 211 14.24 0.91 -13.38
CA LEU A 211 13.58 2.19 -13.68
C LEU A 211 14.28 3.02 -14.75
N LYS A 212 15.44 2.59 -15.27
CA LYS A 212 16.25 3.36 -16.23
C LYS A 212 15.55 3.65 -17.57
N ASP A 213 14.62 2.79 -17.97
CA ASP A 213 13.94 2.88 -19.28
C ASP A 213 12.52 3.48 -19.14
N ILE A 214 12.29 4.32 -18.12
CA ILE A 214 11.03 5.04 -17.97
C ILE A 214 10.87 6.03 -19.13
N PRO A 215 9.75 5.97 -19.89
CA PRO A 215 9.52 6.85 -21.03
C PRO A 215 9.48 8.33 -20.61
N LYS A 216 10.07 9.20 -21.45
CA LYS A 216 10.09 10.63 -21.21
C LYS A 216 8.67 11.22 -21.14
N GLU A 217 7.77 10.73 -21.96
CA GLU A 217 6.37 11.13 -22.00
C GLU A 217 5.66 10.90 -20.65
N TYR A 218 6.02 9.82 -19.94
CA TYR A 218 5.50 9.54 -18.60
C TYR A 218 5.97 10.59 -17.57
N THR A 219 7.26 10.91 -17.58
CA THR A 219 7.82 11.93 -16.67
C THR A 219 7.33 13.34 -16.98
N GLU A 220 7.15 13.68 -18.26
CA GLU A 220 6.57 14.94 -18.71
C GLU A 220 5.11 15.05 -18.26
N HIS A 221 4.32 13.98 -18.41
CA HIS A 221 2.94 13.95 -17.95
C HIS A 221 2.83 14.26 -16.45
N LEU A 222 3.63 13.60 -15.62
CA LEU A 222 3.66 13.86 -14.17
C LEU A 222 4.11 15.31 -13.86
N THR A 223 5.10 15.82 -14.60
CA THR A 223 5.61 17.19 -14.44
C THR A 223 4.50 18.22 -14.69
N ASP A 224 3.71 18.02 -15.73
CA ASP A 224 2.74 19.02 -16.19
C ASP A 224 1.40 18.93 -15.43
N ASN A 225 0.99 17.74 -14.99
CA ASN A 225 -0.36 17.50 -14.54
C ASN A 225 -0.52 17.28 -13.02
N THR A 226 0.55 16.91 -12.29
CA THR A 226 0.44 16.67 -10.85
C THR A 226 0.15 17.95 -10.06
N PRO A 227 -0.92 18.01 -9.24
CA PRO A 227 -1.20 19.18 -8.39
C PRO A 227 -0.10 19.42 -7.33
N ASP A 228 0.17 20.68 -6.98
CA ASP A 228 1.24 21.06 -6.04
C ASP A 228 1.13 20.39 -4.66
N TYR A 229 -0.08 20.24 -4.14
CA TYR A 229 -0.26 19.57 -2.85
C TYR A 229 0.08 18.08 -2.94
N LEU A 230 -0.21 17.46 -4.10
CA LEU A 230 0.02 16.03 -4.32
C LEU A 230 1.53 15.73 -4.48
N LEU A 231 2.32 16.67 -5.04
CA LEU A 231 3.78 16.55 -5.08
C LEU A 231 4.38 16.32 -3.69
N LYS A 232 3.88 17.04 -2.68
CA LYS A 232 4.33 16.87 -1.28
C LYS A 232 3.94 15.52 -0.71
N ILE A 233 2.77 15.02 -1.07
CA ILE A 233 2.28 13.70 -0.65
C ILE A 233 3.14 12.62 -1.28
N ILE A 234 3.35 12.67 -2.60
CA ILE A 234 4.19 11.75 -3.36
C ILE A 234 5.61 11.74 -2.80
N GLY A 235 6.20 12.92 -2.59
CA GLY A 235 7.53 13.03 -2.00
C GLY A 235 7.64 12.33 -0.64
N LYS A 236 6.65 12.49 0.24
CA LYS A 236 6.60 11.79 1.53
C LYS A 236 6.50 10.27 1.38
N VAL A 237 5.63 9.79 0.48
CA VAL A 237 5.46 8.35 0.23
C VAL A 237 6.75 7.76 -0.32
N ILE A 238 7.35 8.42 -1.32
CA ILE A 238 8.59 7.97 -1.93
C ILE A 238 9.74 7.99 -0.92
N ALA A 239 9.85 9.01 -0.05
CA ALA A 239 10.84 9.01 1.03
C ALA A 239 10.72 7.77 1.91
N VAL A 240 9.50 7.43 2.31
CA VAL A 240 9.24 6.21 3.11
C VAL A 240 9.68 4.94 2.37
N LEU A 241 9.39 4.83 1.08
CA LEU A 241 9.79 3.68 0.26
C LEU A 241 11.30 3.59 0.06
N LEU A 242 11.97 4.72 -0.17
CA LEU A 242 13.44 4.78 -0.32
C LEU A 242 14.16 4.41 0.98
N HIS A 243 13.68 4.86 2.13
CA HIS A 243 14.22 4.43 3.43
C HIS A 243 14.07 2.93 3.65
N LYS A 244 12.96 2.33 3.19
CA LYS A 244 12.79 0.87 3.19
C LYS A 244 13.88 0.15 2.39
N LEU A 245 14.36 0.76 1.31
CA LEU A 245 15.43 0.25 0.47
C LEU A 245 16.83 0.56 1.03
N ASN A 246 16.92 1.15 2.23
CA ASN A 246 18.13 1.61 2.88
C ASN A 246 18.91 2.66 2.07
N VAL A 247 18.19 3.49 1.29
CA VAL A 247 18.79 4.65 0.62
C VAL A 247 19.18 5.67 1.69
N PRO A 248 20.39 6.23 1.65
CA PRO A 248 20.85 7.23 2.60
C PRO A 248 19.97 8.49 2.63
N ASP A 249 19.84 9.11 3.80
CA ASP A 249 18.98 10.29 4.02
C ASP A 249 19.25 11.44 3.05
N GLU A 250 20.53 11.65 2.68
CA GLU A 250 20.94 12.70 1.77
C GLU A 250 20.38 12.48 0.37
N GLU A 251 20.49 11.27 -0.17
CA GLU A 251 19.92 10.91 -1.48
C GLU A 251 18.39 10.91 -1.45
N VAL A 252 17.77 10.46 -0.36
CA VAL A 252 16.30 10.54 -0.18
C VAL A 252 15.85 11.98 -0.25
N TYR A 253 16.57 12.89 0.41
CA TYR A 253 16.27 14.32 0.38
C TYR A 253 16.37 14.87 -1.04
N ASP A 254 17.44 14.59 -1.77
CA ASP A 254 17.65 15.09 -3.14
C ASP A 254 16.54 14.58 -4.09
N ILE A 255 16.20 13.31 -4.01
CA ILE A 255 15.14 12.70 -4.85
C ILE A 255 13.78 13.34 -4.53
N THR A 256 13.45 13.51 -3.27
CA THR A 256 12.15 14.09 -2.86
C THR A 256 12.06 15.60 -3.13
N ASP A 257 13.18 16.34 -3.06
CA ASP A 257 13.25 17.74 -3.45
C ASP A 257 12.99 17.91 -4.96
N GLN A 258 13.54 17.02 -5.80
CA GLN A 258 13.27 17.02 -7.24
C GLN A 258 11.79 16.78 -7.56
N ILE A 259 11.13 15.85 -6.86
CA ILE A 259 9.68 15.63 -7.00
C ILE A 259 8.93 16.92 -6.68
N THR A 260 9.27 17.57 -5.56
CA THR A 260 8.61 18.81 -5.11
C THR A 260 8.82 19.94 -6.11
N ARG A 261 9.94 19.95 -6.84
CA ARG A 261 10.26 20.93 -7.91
C ARG A 261 9.76 20.50 -9.28
N ARG A 262 8.97 19.44 -9.40
CA ARG A 262 8.44 18.90 -10.67
C ARG A 262 9.54 18.38 -11.62
N GLN A 263 10.67 17.92 -11.09
CA GLN A 263 11.81 17.44 -11.87
C GLN A 263 11.86 15.91 -11.90
N PHE A 264 10.76 15.27 -12.31
CA PHE A 264 10.63 13.82 -12.27
C PHE A 264 11.68 13.09 -13.13
N SER A 265 12.06 13.64 -14.29
CA SER A 265 13.13 13.04 -15.11
C SER A 265 14.47 12.99 -14.36
N MET A 266 14.82 14.04 -13.59
CA MET A 266 16.04 14.07 -12.80
C MET A 266 16.02 13.07 -11.64
N MET A 267 14.86 12.80 -11.08
CA MET A 267 14.70 11.74 -10.06
C MET A 267 15.14 10.38 -10.62
N PHE A 268 14.73 10.02 -11.83
CA PHE A 268 15.13 8.76 -12.45
C PHE A 268 16.62 8.74 -12.83
N ASP A 269 17.19 9.88 -13.23
CA ASP A 269 18.64 10.02 -13.45
C ASP A 269 19.42 9.80 -12.15
N ASN A 270 18.92 10.29 -11.01
CA ASN A 270 19.52 10.08 -9.70
C ASN A 270 19.45 8.61 -9.26
N PHE A 271 18.36 7.90 -9.54
CA PHE A 271 18.29 6.47 -9.29
C PHE A 271 19.35 5.68 -10.06
N GLN A 272 19.61 6.07 -11.31
CA GLN A 272 20.68 5.46 -12.10
C GLN A 272 22.07 5.78 -11.53
N ALA A 273 22.31 7.00 -11.10
CA ALA A 273 23.56 7.41 -10.48
C ALA A 273 23.80 6.69 -9.14
N TYR A 274 22.75 6.53 -8.35
CA TYR A 274 22.79 5.79 -7.09
C TYR A 274 23.12 4.30 -7.31
N ASP A 275 22.46 3.65 -8.27
CA ASP A 275 22.73 2.25 -8.62
C ASP A 275 24.21 2.02 -8.99
N VAL A 276 24.78 2.90 -9.81
CA VAL A 276 26.21 2.83 -10.18
C VAL A 276 27.13 3.02 -8.98
N GLN A 277 26.81 3.96 -8.07
CA GLN A 277 27.61 4.19 -6.87
C GLN A 277 27.54 3.02 -5.91
N GLU A 278 26.32 2.48 -5.68
CA GLU A 278 26.11 1.35 -4.80
C GLU A 278 26.81 0.10 -5.34
N THR A 279 26.71 -0.18 -6.63
CA THR A 279 27.46 -1.26 -7.27
C THR A 279 28.97 -1.14 -7.05
N ARG A 280 29.52 0.10 -7.20
CA ARG A 280 30.94 0.35 -6.93
C ARG A 280 31.29 0.18 -5.45
N ARG A 281 30.42 0.57 -4.55
CA ARG A 281 30.59 0.42 -3.10
C ARG A 281 30.64 -1.06 -2.71
N VAL A 282 29.67 -1.84 -3.18
CA VAL A 282 29.56 -3.27 -2.94
C VAL A 282 30.81 -4.00 -3.50
N SER A 283 31.18 -3.73 -4.75
CA SER A 283 32.36 -4.35 -5.37
C SER A 283 33.68 -4.01 -4.64
N ARG A 284 33.79 -2.78 -4.11
CA ARG A 284 34.97 -2.39 -3.33
C ARG A 284 35.03 -3.11 -1.99
N GLU A 285 33.86 -3.25 -1.33
CA GLU A 285 33.78 -3.96 -0.05
C GLU A 285 34.06 -5.46 -0.21
N GLU A 286 33.51 -6.09 -1.24
CA GLU A 286 33.82 -7.49 -1.59
C GLU A 286 35.30 -7.70 -1.87
N GLY A 287 35.92 -6.78 -2.64
CA GLY A 287 37.34 -6.81 -2.92
C GLY A 287 38.19 -6.63 -1.66
N ARG A 288 37.76 -5.81 -0.69
CA ARG A 288 38.42 -5.64 0.61
C ARG A 288 38.37 -6.91 1.43
N ILE A 289 37.18 -7.53 1.54
CA ILE A 289 36.93 -8.75 2.28
C ILE A 289 37.79 -9.92 1.70
N GLU A 290 37.80 -10.05 0.37
CA GLU A 290 38.58 -11.07 -0.31
C GLU A 290 40.08 -10.83 -0.14
N GLY A 291 40.55 -9.58 -0.23
CA GLY A 291 41.94 -9.20 0.05
C GLY A 291 42.36 -9.53 1.47
N GLU A 292 41.54 -9.26 2.48
CA GLU A 292 41.81 -9.63 3.88
C GLU A 292 41.84 -11.16 4.06
N ARG A 293 40.96 -11.90 3.39
CA ARG A 293 40.91 -13.35 3.41
C ARG A 293 42.19 -13.97 2.84
N VAL A 294 42.61 -13.47 1.68
CA VAL A 294 43.84 -13.94 1.02
C VAL A 294 45.09 -13.62 1.85
N GLY A 295 45.19 -12.38 2.35
CA GLY A 295 46.31 -11.96 3.20
C GLY A 295 46.42 -12.77 4.50
N ARG A 296 45.28 -13.16 5.09
CA ARG A 296 45.26 -14.03 6.28
C ARG A 296 45.75 -15.43 5.98
N ILE A 297 45.32 -16.01 4.85
CA ILE A 297 45.77 -17.37 4.42
C ILE A 297 47.25 -17.38 4.11
N GLU A 298 47.78 -16.34 3.48
CA GLU A 298 49.21 -16.22 3.18
C GLU A 298 50.06 -16.00 4.45
N GLY A 299 49.54 -15.18 5.39
CA GLY A 299 50.17 -14.95 6.69
C GLY A 299 50.22 -16.21 7.61
N GLU A 300 49.27 -17.11 7.48
CA GLU A 300 49.26 -18.41 8.21
C GLU A 300 50.22 -19.48 7.60
N ARG A 301 50.70 -19.23 6.36
CA ARG A 301 51.64 -20.11 5.65
C ARG A 301 53.11 -19.68 5.74
N ALA A 302 53.40 -18.51 6.26
CA ALA A 302 54.72 -17.96 6.49
C ALA A 302 55.17 -18.20 7.93
#